data_40c0fe8b42794ad13e3f574496ffbe48
#
_entry.id   40c0fe8b42794ad13e3f574496ffbe48
#
_cell.length_a   1.000
_cell.length_b   1.000
_cell.length_c   1.000
_cell.angle_alpha   90.00
_cell.angle_beta   90.00
_cell.angle_gamma   90.00
#
_symmetry.space_group_name_H-M   'P 1'
#
loop_
_entity.id
_entity.type
_entity.pdbx_description
1 polymer ?
#
loop_
_entity_poly.entity_id
_entity_poly.type
_entity_poly.pdbx_seq_one_letter_code
_entity_poly.pdbx_strand_id
1 'polypeptide(L)'
;MVTFLLGTIVPIAAAQAQGAQTLPGLIVTVPPTTPAPAEESQPAQKAPAEQSTKGRKNAGSNKNKSATLDSSGSGKRRGARQSIVVLVNDDPITDYQVEQRSRLMAMQANIGEQAQANFKRLIQQESTNQRLRQILHETIQANPGKSREEILAAFERRKQQFAEQLQRQAIESARAAAIPAYRKKALDELIEERLKLQEAQRLGITIDDSQVDDIIKNIAARNKKTPEQFAQDLKRMGVDVNTMRERFRATLAWNAVVRRRFSAQVAVSQRDIDRMISSSAGNAEDQVELRLHRVTLPVTGKLDQKVMAQKLDEAERVWRNFKGCSSTAALSKQIGAKFEDLGPTKPSAVPEPTRSLLLNAKDGEMVPPNMSSKGVELYAVCGRKVIKANEQVREQVAQELQQKEFEVLAERHLRDLRQDAHIEYR
;
A
#
# COMPACT_ATOMS: atom_id res chain seq x y z
N MET A 1 -16.41 44.66 -30.26
CA MET A 1 -15.34 44.47 -29.27
C MET A 1 -16.03 44.25 -27.92
N VAL A 2 -16.30 43.00 -27.55
CA VAL A 2 -16.92 42.66 -26.28
C VAL A 2 -15.82 41.93 -25.49
N THR A 3 -15.19 42.69 -24.59
CA THR A 3 -14.18 42.20 -23.66
C THR A 3 -14.91 41.39 -22.59
N PHE A 4 -14.89 40.05 -22.69
CA PHE A 4 -15.33 39.18 -21.64
C PHE A 4 -14.27 39.21 -20.52
N LEU A 5 -14.56 39.98 -19.49
CA LEU A 5 -13.90 39.89 -18.18
C LEU A 5 -14.10 38.46 -17.65
N LEU A 6 -13.04 37.68 -17.71
CA LEU A 6 -12.84 36.46 -16.94
C LEU A 6 -12.70 36.88 -15.46
N GLY A 7 -13.84 37.16 -14.84
CA GLY A 7 -13.91 37.42 -13.40
C GLY A 7 -13.85 36.10 -12.64
N THR A 8 -12.92 36.08 -11.72
CA THR A 8 -12.73 35.11 -10.63
C THR A 8 -12.57 33.65 -11.06
N ILE A 9 -11.34 33.31 -11.43
CA ILE A 9 -10.80 31.98 -11.14
C ILE A 9 -10.91 31.84 -9.62
N VAL A 10 -11.92 31.11 -9.16
CA VAL A 10 -11.90 30.51 -7.82
C VAL A 10 -10.57 29.80 -7.78
N PRO A 11 -9.66 30.09 -6.81
CA PRO A 11 -8.50 29.28 -6.66
C PRO A 11 -9.05 27.87 -6.50
N ILE A 12 -8.63 26.98 -7.36
CA ILE A 12 -8.72 25.56 -7.11
C ILE A 12 -7.92 25.42 -5.82
N ALA A 13 -8.62 25.64 -4.68
CA ALA A 13 -8.17 25.08 -3.44
C ALA A 13 -7.80 23.65 -3.85
N ALA A 14 -6.56 23.29 -3.59
CA ALA A 14 -6.11 21.95 -3.76
C ALA A 14 -7.21 21.08 -3.12
N ALA A 15 -8.19 20.67 -3.93
CA ALA A 15 -8.91 19.47 -3.71
C ALA A 15 -7.76 18.48 -3.69
N GLN A 16 -7.22 18.32 -2.48
CA GLN A 16 -6.36 17.21 -2.16
C GLN A 16 -7.01 16.07 -2.89
N ALA A 17 -6.28 15.51 -3.80
CA ALA A 17 -6.70 14.44 -4.68
C ALA A 17 -7.17 13.25 -3.83
N GLN A 18 -8.37 13.38 -3.28
CA GLN A 18 -9.20 12.29 -2.80
C GLN A 18 -9.81 11.63 -4.02
N GLY A 19 -8.93 11.17 -4.91
CA GLY A 19 -9.38 10.58 -6.15
C GLY A 19 -8.30 9.87 -6.95
N ALA A 20 -7.04 10.13 -6.71
CA ALA A 20 -6.00 9.16 -7.02
C ALA A 20 -5.97 8.16 -5.86
N GLN A 21 -6.98 7.28 -5.78
CA GLN A 21 -6.79 6.00 -5.11
C GLN A 21 -5.70 5.30 -5.92
N THR A 22 -4.44 5.62 -5.59
CA THR A 22 -3.35 4.70 -5.79
C THR A 22 -3.86 3.39 -5.22
N LEU A 23 -4.06 2.41 -6.09
CA LEU A 23 -4.13 1.02 -5.62
C LEU A 23 -2.91 0.89 -4.71
N PRO A 24 -3.07 0.74 -3.39
CA PRO A 24 -1.93 0.63 -2.50
C PRO A 24 -1.07 -0.46 -3.08
N GLY A 25 0.24 -0.20 -3.19
CA GLY A 25 1.17 -1.14 -3.80
C GLY A 25 0.82 -2.51 -3.25
N LEU A 26 0.53 -3.45 -4.15
CA LEU A 26 0.03 -4.78 -3.82
C LEU A 26 1.14 -5.55 -3.09
N ILE A 27 1.32 -5.21 -1.82
CA ILE A 27 1.87 -6.16 -0.86
C ILE A 27 0.71 -7.12 -0.60
N VAL A 28 0.68 -8.21 -1.37
CA VAL A 28 -0.22 -9.33 -1.12
C VAL A 28 0.37 -10.07 0.09
N THR A 29 0.10 -9.56 1.28
CA THR A 29 0.17 -10.39 2.48
C THR A 29 -0.99 -11.37 2.38
N VAL A 30 -0.70 -12.55 1.86
CA VAL A 30 -1.60 -13.69 1.97
C VAL A 30 -1.61 -14.06 3.45
N PRO A 31 -2.75 -14.02 4.15
CA PRO A 31 -2.80 -14.48 5.53
C PRO A 31 -2.34 -15.94 5.57
N PRO A 32 -1.63 -16.37 6.64
CA PRO A 32 -1.25 -17.76 6.79
C PRO A 32 -2.52 -18.60 6.81
N THR A 33 -2.64 -19.49 5.83
CA THR A 33 -3.66 -20.54 5.86
C THR A 33 -3.34 -21.44 7.05
N THR A 34 -4.14 -21.36 8.08
CA THR A 34 -4.21 -22.35 9.16
C THR A 34 -4.40 -23.72 8.53
N PRO A 35 -3.59 -24.72 8.81
CA PRO A 35 -3.86 -26.06 8.35
C PRO A 35 -5.17 -26.53 8.98
N ALA A 36 -6.11 -26.96 8.14
CA ALA A 36 -7.32 -27.64 8.59
C ALA A 36 -6.93 -28.90 9.38
N PRO A 37 -7.67 -29.23 10.44
CA PRO A 37 -7.44 -30.48 11.19
C PRO A 37 -7.65 -31.67 10.26
N ALA A 38 -6.76 -32.64 10.35
CA ALA A 38 -6.84 -33.90 9.63
C ALA A 38 -8.16 -34.60 9.96
N GLU A 39 -9.00 -34.79 8.98
CA GLU A 39 -10.18 -35.62 9.06
C GLU A 39 -9.75 -37.10 9.01
N GLU A 40 -10.11 -37.78 10.07
CA GLU A 40 -9.95 -39.20 10.25
C GLU A 40 -10.67 -40.01 9.13
N SER A 41 -9.91 -40.87 8.49
CA SER A 41 -10.38 -41.81 7.47
C SER A 41 -11.34 -42.82 8.08
N GLN A 42 -12.59 -42.89 7.59
CA GLN A 42 -13.47 -44.03 7.74
C GLN A 42 -13.59 -44.81 6.40
N PRO A 43 -13.77 -46.16 6.48
CA PRO A 43 -13.47 -47.04 5.36
C PRO A 43 -14.61 -47.19 4.36
N ALA A 44 -14.19 -47.57 3.16
CA ALA A 44 -14.95 -47.85 1.97
C ALA A 44 -16.17 -48.77 2.18
N GLN A 45 -17.31 -48.39 1.62
CA GLN A 45 -18.39 -49.33 1.25
C GLN A 45 -18.53 -49.45 -0.26
N LYS A 46 -18.62 -50.72 -0.65
CA LYS A 46 -18.67 -51.27 -2.02
C LYS A 46 -19.89 -50.82 -2.84
N ALA A 47 -19.62 -50.71 -4.14
CA ALA A 47 -20.61 -50.61 -5.22
C ALA A 47 -21.59 -51.76 -5.32
N PRO A 48 -22.65 -51.64 -6.13
CA PRO A 48 -22.85 -52.64 -7.17
C PRO A 48 -22.95 -52.01 -8.59
N ALA A 49 -22.50 -52.84 -9.50
CA ALA A 49 -22.58 -52.71 -10.95
C ALA A 49 -23.96 -53.04 -11.50
N GLU A 50 -24.29 -52.51 -12.65
CA GLU A 50 -25.07 -53.06 -13.78
C GLU A 50 -25.53 -51.90 -14.66
N GLN A 51 -25.65 -51.87 -15.93
CA GLN A 51 -25.51 -52.75 -17.09
C GLN A 51 -25.61 -51.87 -18.34
N SER A 52 -24.78 -52.17 -19.25
CA SER A 52 -24.86 -52.19 -20.71
C SER A 52 -26.21 -51.91 -21.38
N THR A 53 -26.26 -51.02 -22.40
CA THR A 53 -26.88 -51.35 -23.70
C THR A 53 -26.25 -50.58 -24.88
N LYS A 54 -26.13 -51.35 -25.94
CA LYS A 54 -25.59 -51.11 -27.26
C LYS A 54 -26.39 -50.09 -28.13
N GLY A 55 -25.65 -49.49 -29.06
CA GLY A 55 -26.16 -49.38 -30.45
C GLY A 55 -26.35 -47.92 -30.94
N ARG A 56 -25.72 -47.38 -31.91
CA ARG A 56 -25.82 -47.70 -33.34
C ARG A 56 -25.09 -46.67 -34.19
N LYS A 57 -24.34 -47.13 -35.15
CA LYS A 57 -23.67 -46.39 -36.23
C LYS A 57 -24.67 -45.58 -37.05
N ASN A 58 -24.30 -44.39 -37.52
CA ASN A 58 -24.52 -44.04 -38.92
C ASN A 58 -23.50 -42.99 -39.41
N ALA A 59 -22.86 -43.38 -40.50
CA ALA A 59 -22.00 -42.58 -41.32
C ALA A 59 -22.85 -41.71 -42.26
N GLY A 60 -22.40 -40.50 -42.53
CA GLY A 60 -22.98 -39.60 -43.52
C GLY A 60 -21.96 -38.60 -43.98
N SER A 61 -21.22 -39.00 -45.01
CA SER A 61 -20.37 -38.14 -45.83
C SER A 61 -21.22 -37.11 -46.58
N ASN A 62 -20.86 -35.84 -46.59
CA ASN A 62 -21.18 -35.01 -47.74
C ASN A 62 -20.10 -33.97 -48.06
N LYS A 63 -19.70 -34.01 -49.30
CA LYS A 63 -18.67 -33.22 -49.97
C LYS A 63 -19.19 -31.85 -50.42
N ASN A 64 -18.28 -30.88 -50.46
CA ASN A 64 -18.16 -29.79 -51.41
C ASN A 64 -19.18 -28.65 -51.41
N LYS A 65 -18.72 -27.45 -51.10
CA LYS A 65 -18.64 -26.41 -52.17
C LYS A 65 -17.77 -25.22 -51.76
N SER A 66 -16.73 -25.04 -52.53
CA SER A 66 -15.96 -23.81 -52.61
C SER A 66 -16.87 -22.62 -52.96
N ALA A 67 -16.81 -21.56 -52.18
CA ALA A 67 -17.28 -20.24 -52.57
C ALA A 67 -16.18 -19.23 -52.19
N THR A 68 -15.42 -18.88 -53.15
CA THR A 68 -14.61 -17.67 -53.20
C THR A 68 -15.53 -16.45 -53.10
N LEU A 69 -15.39 -15.69 -52.04
CA LEU A 69 -15.93 -14.33 -51.99
C LEU A 69 -14.81 -13.41 -51.56
N ASP A 70 -14.39 -12.60 -52.52
CA ASP A 70 -13.63 -11.37 -52.32
C ASP A 70 -14.20 -10.54 -51.17
N SER A 71 -13.36 -10.21 -50.18
CA SER A 71 -13.61 -9.07 -49.32
C SER A 71 -12.29 -8.37 -49.06
N SER A 72 -11.98 -7.50 -49.97
CA SER A 72 -11.04 -6.39 -49.78
C SER A 72 -11.59 -5.49 -48.67
N GLY A 73 -10.74 -5.25 -47.63
CA GLY A 73 -10.86 -4.12 -46.75
C GLY A 73 -11.30 -4.39 -45.35
N SER A 74 -10.40 -4.79 -44.47
CA SER A 74 -10.34 -4.50 -43.01
C SER A 74 -9.38 -5.42 -42.24
N GLY A 75 -8.49 -6.15 -42.93
CA GLY A 75 -7.65 -7.22 -42.31
C GLY A 75 -6.38 -6.76 -41.59
N LYS A 76 -5.94 -5.49 -41.70
CA LYS A 76 -4.57 -5.08 -41.25
C LYS A 76 -4.42 -4.80 -39.74
N ARG A 77 -5.51 -4.64 -38.97
CA ARG A 77 -5.40 -4.32 -37.54
C ARG A 77 -5.57 -5.51 -36.57
N ARG A 78 -6.13 -6.61 -37.01
CA ARG A 78 -6.29 -7.82 -36.17
C ARG A 78 -5.04 -8.69 -36.11
N GLY A 79 -4.25 -8.78 -37.20
CA GLY A 79 -3.04 -9.58 -37.24
C GLY A 79 -1.89 -9.07 -36.38
N ALA A 80 -1.78 -7.75 -36.22
CA ALA A 80 -0.69 -7.13 -35.44
C ALA A 80 -0.79 -7.38 -33.93
N ARG A 81 -1.99 -7.65 -33.41
CA ARG A 81 -2.21 -7.88 -31.96
C ARG A 81 -1.83 -9.27 -31.47
N GLN A 82 -1.62 -10.22 -32.35
CA GLN A 82 -1.25 -11.61 -32.05
C GLN A 82 0.20 -11.91 -32.41
N SER A 83 1.00 -10.92 -32.82
CA SER A 83 2.41 -11.12 -33.08
C SER A 83 3.14 -11.55 -31.81
N ILE A 84 3.97 -12.54 -31.91
CA ILE A 84 4.88 -12.97 -30.84
C ILE A 84 6.01 -11.96 -30.77
N VAL A 85 6.29 -11.44 -29.58
CA VAL A 85 7.38 -10.48 -29.32
C VAL A 85 8.60 -11.20 -28.74
N VAL A 86 8.34 -12.17 -27.87
CA VAL A 86 9.39 -12.96 -27.20
C VAL A 86 8.91 -14.39 -27.02
N LEU A 87 9.82 -15.34 -27.15
CA LEU A 87 9.69 -16.71 -26.66
C LEU A 87 10.53 -16.86 -25.40
N VAL A 88 9.93 -17.42 -24.34
CA VAL A 88 10.62 -17.73 -23.09
C VAL A 88 10.62 -19.26 -22.96
N ASN A 89 11.76 -19.85 -23.20
CA ASN A 89 11.87 -21.27 -23.52
C ASN A 89 10.83 -21.66 -24.56
N ASP A 90 9.93 -22.24 -24.71
CA ASP A 90 8.96 -22.44 -25.80
C ASP A 90 7.66 -21.65 -25.64
N ASP A 91 7.51 -20.89 -24.55
CA ASP A 91 6.27 -20.16 -24.26
C ASP A 91 6.24 -18.77 -24.91
N PRO A 92 5.25 -18.45 -25.75
CA PRO A 92 5.18 -17.16 -26.42
C PRO A 92 4.61 -16.05 -25.52
N ILE A 93 5.17 -14.86 -25.67
CA ILE A 93 4.63 -13.59 -25.20
C ILE A 93 4.23 -12.76 -26.41
N THR A 94 2.95 -12.36 -26.46
CA THR A 94 2.38 -11.62 -27.57
C THR A 94 2.43 -10.12 -27.35
N ASP A 95 2.41 -9.35 -28.44
CA ASP A 95 2.30 -7.89 -28.42
C ASP A 95 1.04 -7.42 -27.67
N TYR A 96 -0.05 -8.15 -27.80
CA TYR A 96 -1.28 -7.89 -27.05
C TYR A 96 -1.06 -7.97 -25.54
N GLN A 97 -0.38 -8.99 -25.05
CA GLN A 97 -0.08 -9.16 -23.62
C GLN A 97 0.81 -8.02 -23.11
N VAL A 98 1.82 -7.63 -23.88
CA VAL A 98 2.71 -6.51 -23.53
C VAL A 98 1.93 -5.19 -23.47
N GLU A 99 1.04 -4.94 -24.45
CA GLU A 99 0.20 -3.74 -24.46
C GLU A 99 -0.77 -3.72 -23.27
N GLN A 100 -1.43 -4.83 -22.99
CA GLN A 100 -2.36 -4.94 -21.86
C GLN A 100 -1.64 -4.70 -20.51
N ARG A 101 -0.45 -5.28 -20.35
CA ARG A 101 0.36 -5.07 -19.14
C ARG A 101 0.85 -3.62 -19.04
N SER A 102 1.29 -3.02 -20.14
CA SER A 102 1.71 -1.60 -20.19
C SER A 102 0.58 -0.66 -19.80
N ARG A 103 -0.64 -0.92 -20.27
CA ARG A 103 -1.85 -0.17 -19.90
C ARG A 103 -2.16 -0.31 -18.41
N LEU A 104 -2.08 -1.55 -17.88
CA LEU A 104 -2.29 -1.80 -16.45
C LEU A 104 -1.28 -1.03 -15.59
N MET A 105 -0.01 -0.98 -16.00
CA MET A 105 1.02 -0.18 -15.31
C MET A 105 0.77 1.32 -15.41
N ALA A 106 0.36 1.83 -16.59
CA ALA A 106 0.06 3.23 -16.79
C ALA A 106 -1.13 3.72 -15.95
N MET A 107 -2.02 2.83 -15.52
CA MET A 107 -3.10 3.18 -14.58
C MET A 107 -2.57 3.55 -13.18
N GLN A 108 -1.42 3.02 -12.80
CA GLN A 108 -0.76 3.28 -11.52
C GLN A 108 0.28 4.40 -11.59
N ALA A 109 0.51 4.96 -12.79
CA ALA A 109 1.47 6.02 -13.01
C ALA A 109 1.04 7.33 -12.33
N ASN A 110 2.00 8.06 -11.81
CA ASN A 110 1.75 9.43 -11.37
C ASN A 110 1.66 10.36 -12.59
N ILE A 111 0.44 10.59 -13.06
CA ILE A 111 0.15 11.40 -14.25
C ILE A 111 -0.41 12.79 -13.92
N GLY A 112 -0.40 13.19 -12.63
CA GLY A 112 -1.06 14.40 -12.17
C GLY A 112 -0.61 15.67 -12.92
N GLU A 113 0.69 15.89 -13.02
CA GLU A 113 1.25 17.05 -13.74
C GLU A 113 0.91 17.03 -15.23
N GLN A 114 1.05 15.87 -15.88
CA GLN A 114 0.75 15.71 -17.30
C GLN A 114 -0.74 15.90 -17.59
N ALA A 115 -1.61 15.38 -16.73
CA ALA A 115 -3.05 15.57 -16.84
C ALA A 115 -3.43 17.06 -16.68
N GLN A 116 -2.80 17.75 -15.72
CA GLN A 116 -3.03 19.18 -15.53
C GLN A 116 -2.54 20.01 -16.74
N ALA A 117 -1.37 19.69 -17.28
CA ALA A 117 -0.87 20.33 -18.50
C ALA A 117 -1.78 20.08 -19.68
N ASN A 118 -2.25 18.85 -19.88
CA ASN A 118 -3.21 18.50 -20.91
C ASN A 118 -4.54 19.24 -20.73
N PHE A 119 -5.05 19.34 -19.50
CA PHE A 119 -6.27 20.08 -19.21
C PHE A 119 -6.13 21.56 -19.54
N LYS A 120 -5.03 22.21 -19.12
CA LYS A 120 -4.74 23.62 -19.48
C LYS A 120 -4.73 23.81 -20.99
N ARG A 121 -4.11 22.90 -21.74
CA ARG A 121 -4.10 22.95 -23.21
C ARG A 121 -5.49 22.78 -23.80
N LEU A 122 -6.31 21.87 -23.29
CA LEU A 122 -7.68 21.64 -23.75
C LEU A 122 -8.57 22.89 -23.56
N ILE A 123 -8.51 23.55 -22.41
CA ILE A 123 -9.32 24.73 -22.14
C ILE A 123 -8.92 25.95 -23.01
N GLN A 124 -7.67 25.98 -23.49
CA GLN A 124 -7.17 27.06 -24.35
C GLN A 124 -7.50 26.85 -25.84
N GLN A 125 -7.99 25.67 -26.23
CA GLN A 125 -8.31 25.38 -27.61
C GLN A 125 -9.53 26.16 -28.09
N GLU A 126 -9.49 26.65 -29.35
CA GLU A 126 -10.62 27.34 -29.98
C GLU A 126 -11.84 26.41 -30.07
N SER A 127 -11.66 25.13 -30.31
CA SER A 127 -12.74 24.14 -30.30
C SER A 127 -13.50 24.08 -28.95
N THR A 128 -12.81 24.27 -27.83
CA THR A 128 -13.43 24.35 -26.49
C THR A 128 -14.28 25.62 -26.36
N ASN A 129 -13.78 26.77 -26.86
CA ASN A 129 -14.51 28.03 -26.87
C ASN A 129 -15.75 27.94 -27.76
N GLN A 130 -15.63 27.33 -28.93
CA GLN A 130 -16.75 27.08 -29.83
C GLN A 130 -17.81 26.20 -29.19
N ARG A 131 -17.39 25.11 -28.52
CA ARG A 131 -18.32 24.23 -27.81
C ARG A 131 -19.03 24.94 -26.65
N LEU A 132 -18.34 25.80 -25.91
CA LEU A 132 -18.96 26.60 -24.85
C LEU A 132 -20.01 27.57 -25.40
N ARG A 133 -19.75 28.24 -26.52
CA ARG A 133 -20.73 29.09 -27.19
C ARG A 133 -21.95 28.28 -27.65
N GLN A 134 -21.73 27.08 -28.18
CA GLN A 134 -22.80 26.17 -28.59
C GLN A 134 -23.62 25.72 -27.36
N ILE A 135 -23.00 25.34 -26.24
CA ILE A 135 -23.69 24.97 -25.00
C ILE A 135 -24.56 26.13 -24.50
N LEU A 136 -24.07 27.37 -24.56
CA LEU A 136 -24.86 28.56 -24.22
C LEU A 136 -26.08 28.71 -25.12
N HIS A 137 -25.90 28.59 -26.41
CA HIS A 137 -26.99 28.70 -27.41
C HIS A 137 -28.04 27.61 -27.21
N GLU A 138 -27.60 26.34 -27.05
CA GLU A 138 -28.48 25.21 -26.73
C GLU A 138 -29.24 25.43 -25.43
N THR A 139 -28.57 26.04 -24.40
CA THR A 139 -29.21 26.31 -23.13
C THR A 139 -30.29 27.37 -23.23
N ILE A 140 -30.08 28.41 -24.00
CA ILE A 140 -31.09 29.46 -24.28
C ILE A 140 -32.29 28.83 -24.99
N GLN A 141 -32.05 28.05 -26.05
CA GLN A 141 -33.11 27.40 -26.82
C GLN A 141 -33.93 26.39 -26.01
N ALA A 142 -33.28 25.66 -25.07
CA ALA A 142 -33.93 24.67 -24.25
C ALA A 142 -34.75 25.27 -23.06
N ASN A 143 -34.68 26.59 -22.85
CA ASN A 143 -35.35 27.27 -21.73
C ASN A 143 -36.13 28.51 -22.22
N PRO A 144 -37.10 28.35 -23.14
CA PRO A 144 -37.87 29.47 -23.60
C PRO A 144 -38.73 30.05 -22.45
N GLY A 145 -38.73 31.37 -22.30
CA GLY A 145 -39.54 32.06 -21.29
C GLY A 145 -39.01 32.09 -19.87
N LYS A 146 -37.83 31.49 -19.62
CA LYS A 146 -37.16 31.58 -18.31
C LYS A 146 -36.42 32.91 -18.13
N SER A 147 -36.25 33.31 -16.85
CA SER A 147 -35.47 34.50 -16.51
C SER A 147 -33.99 34.34 -16.92
N ARG A 148 -33.32 35.49 -17.10
CA ARG A 148 -31.87 35.49 -17.37
C ARG A 148 -31.04 34.74 -16.33
N GLU A 149 -31.44 34.84 -15.06
CA GLU A 149 -30.76 34.21 -13.95
C GLU A 149 -30.88 32.68 -13.99
N GLU A 150 -32.08 32.18 -14.32
CA GLU A 150 -32.32 30.73 -14.46
C GLU A 150 -31.56 30.14 -15.65
N ILE A 151 -31.47 30.89 -16.78
CA ILE A 151 -30.67 30.48 -17.94
C ILE A 151 -29.19 30.44 -17.60
N LEU A 152 -28.67 31.45 -16.89
CA LEU A 152 -27.28 31.45 -16.43
C LEU A 152 -26.98 30.28 -15.46
N ALA A 153 -27.86 30.00 -14.51
CA ALA A 153 -27.71 28.86 -13.61
C ALA A 153 -27.73 27.52 -14.37
N ALA A 154 -28.54 27.39 -15.39
CA ALA A 154 -28.59 26.21 -16.25
C ALA A 154 -27.30 26.07 -17.09
N PHE A 155 -26.78 27.18 -17.60
CA PHE A 155 -25.53 27.24 -18.36
C PHE A 155 -24.32 26.85 -17.46
N GLU A 156 -24.21 27.41 -16.24
CA GLU A 156 -23.13 27.07 -15.33
C GLU A 156 -23.09 25.55 -14.98
N ARG A 157 -24.26 24.94 -14.79
CA ARG A 157 -24.34 23.47 -14.59
C ARG A 157 -23.80 22.68 -15.79
N ARG A 158 -24.19 23.06 -17.02
CA ARG A 158 -23.71 22.43 -18.26
C ARG A 158 -22.22 22.68 -18.50
N LYS A 159 -21.75 23.89 -18.20
CA LYS A 159 -20.34 24.27 -18.27
C LYS A 159 -19.50 23.43 -17.30
N GLN A 160 -19.99 23.22 -16.08
CA GLN A 160 -19.33 22.33 -15.11
C GLN A 160 -19.23 20.88 -15.62
N GLN A 161 -20.32 20.33 -16.15
CA GLN A 161 -20.31 18.99 -16.75
C GLN A 161 -19.32 18.88 -17.90
N PHE A 162 -19.23 19.91 -18.74
CA PHE A 162 -18.26 19.97 -19.81
C PHE A 162 -16.82 20.08 -19.31
N ALA A 163 -16.57 20.87 -18.28
CA ALA A 163 -15.25 20.94 -17.64
C ALA A 163 -14.82 19.59 -17.05
N GLU A 164 -15.73 18.86 -16.41
CA GLU A 164 -15.47 17.50 -15.94
C GLU A 164 -15.15 16.52 -17.07
N GLN A 165 -15.84 16.68 -18.22
CA GLN A 165 -15.55 15.88 -19.40
C GLN A 165 -14.14 16.17 -19.96
N LEU A 166 -13.75 17.44 -20.05
CA LEU A 166 -12.40 17.86 -20.46
C LEU A 166 -11.34 17.33 -19.47
N GLN A 167 -11.62 17.35 -18.17
CA GLN A 167 -10.72 16.80 -17.17
C GLN A 167 -10.53 15.30 -17.35
N ARG A 168 -11.62 14.54 -17.55
CA ARG A 168 -11.52 13.10 -17.87
C ARG A 168 -10.69 12.86 -19.13
N GLN A 169 -10.92 13.61 -20.18
CA GLN A 169 -10.16 13.53 -21.44
C GLN A 169 -8.67 13.85 -21.22
N ALA A 170 -8.34 14.83 -20.39
CA ALA A 170 -6.98 15.17 -20.05
C ALA A 170 -6.26 14.03 -19.29
N ILE A 171 -6.95 13.39 -18.35
CA ILE A 171 -6.45 12.23 -17.60
C ILE A 171 -6.24 11.03 -18.54
N GLU A 172 -7.22 10.73 -19.41
CA GLU A 172 -7.12 9.63 -20.37
C GLU A 172 -5.96 9.83 -21.35
N SER A 173 -5.80 11.05 -21.86
CA SER A 173 -4.69 11.37 -22.78
C SER A 173 -3.32 11.29 -22.07
N ALA A 174 -3.22 11.71 -20.81
CA ALA A 174 -2.00 11.57 -20.02
C ALA A 174 -1.63 10.09 -19.78
N ARG A 175 -2.63 9.26 -19.46
CA ARG A 175 -2.43 7.80 -19.32
C ARG A 175 -1.99 7.17 -20.63
N ALA A 176 -2.65 7.49 -21.73
CA ALA A 176 -2.31 6.97 -23.03
C ALA A 176 -0.87 7.33 -23.44
N ALA A 177 -0.43 8.55 -23.14
CA ALA A 177 0.94 8.99 -23.38
C ALA A 177 1.97 8.27 -22.50
N ALA A 178 1.60 7.76 -21.34
CA ALA A 178 2.48 7.01 -20.45
C ALA A 178 2.70 5.56 -20.89
N ILE A 179 1.77 4.95 -21.65
CA ILE A 179 1.81 3.53 -22.01
C ILE A 179 3.15 3.10 -22.66
N PRO A 180 3.70 3.84 -23.66
CA PRO A 180 4.95 3.44 -24.32
C PRO A 180 6.14 3.33 -23.35
N ALA A 181 6.18 4.20 -22.33
CA ALA A 181 7.25 4.20 -21.33
C ALA A 181 7.28 2.91 -20.49
N TYR A 182 6.12 2.26 -20.32
CA TYR A 182 6.01 1.02 -19.56
C TYR A 182 6.23 -0.25 -20.39
N ARG A 183 6.36 -0.14 -21.72
CA ARG A 183 6.40 -1.30 -22.60
C ARG A 183 7.55 -2.25 -22.28
N LYS A 184 8.75 -1.71 -22.07
CA LYS A 184 9.94 -2.52 -21.71
C LYS A 184 9.72 -3.21 -20.36
N LYS A 185 9.30 -2.46 -19.34
CA LYS A 185 9.04 -3.02 -18.00
C LYS A 185 7.94 -4.08 -18.03
N ALA A 186 6.88 -3.85 -18.81
CA ALA A 186 5.80 -4.80 -18.99
C ALA A 186 6.28 -6.13 -19.61
N LEU A 187 7.17 -6.05 -20.61
CA LEU A 187 7.77 -7.21 -21.22
C LEU A 187 8.64 -7.97 -20.23
N ASP A 188 9.50 -7.28 -19.47
CA ASP A 188 10.34 -7.91 -18.44
C ASP A 188 9.49 -8.61 -17.37
N GLU A 189 8.41 -7.99 -16.87
CA GLU A 189 7.49 -8.64 -15.92
C GLU A 189 6.81 -9.89 -16.53
N LEU A 190 6.40 -9.84 -17.79
CA LEU A 190 5.79 -10.99 -18.46
C LEU A 190 6.78 -12.16 -18.65
N ILE A 191 8.05 -11.86 -18.94
CA ILE A 191 9.10 -12.87 -19.00
C ILE A 191 9.25 -13.54 -17.63
N GLU A 192 9.37 -12.76 -16.57
CA GLU A 192 9.46 -13.30 -15.22
C GLU A 192 8.23 -14.13 -14.82
N GLU A 193 7.02 -13.69 -15.19
CA GLU A 193 5.80 -14.47 -14.95
C GLU A 193 5.80 -15.81 -15.66
N ARG A 194 6.31 -15.88 -16.90
CA ARG A 194 6.47 -17.14 -17.61
C ARG A 194 7.41 -18.08 -16.86
N LEU A 195 8.58 -17.59 -16.46
CA LEU A 195 9.55 -18.38 -15.69
C LEU A 195 8.97 -18.88 -14.35
N LYS A 196 8.25 -18.04 -13.64
CA LYS A 196 7.57 -18.40 -12.37
C LYS A 196 6.55 -19.52 -12.58
N LEU A 197 5.76 -19.44 -13.65
CA LEU A 197 4.74 -20.45 -13.97
C LEU A 197 5.38 -21.75 -14.45
N GLN A 198 6.44 -21.71 -15.26
CA GLN A 198 7.19 -22.88 -15.71
C GLN A 198 7.82 -23.60 -14.52
N GLU A 199 8.41 -22.88 -13.58
CA GLU A 199 8.99 -23.49 -12.37
C GLU A 199 7.90 -24.11 -11.47
N ALA A 200 6.76 -23.44 -11.34
CA ALA A 200 5.61 -24.00 -10.61
C ALA A 200 5.12 -25.30 -11.25
N GLN A 201 4.99 -25.33 -12.58
CA GLN A 201 4.60 -26.52 -13.33
C GLN A 201 5.63 -27.64 -13.17
N ARG A 202 6.93 -27.33 -13.24
CA ARG A 202 8.02 -28.29 -13.02
C ARG A 202 7.96 -28.95 -11.64
N LEU A 203 7.49 -28.20 -10.63
CA LEU A 203 7.29 -28.70 -9.26
C LEU A 203 5.91 -29.33 -9.04
N GLY A 204 5.04 -29.42 -10.05
CA GLY A 204 3.69 -29.94 -9.93
C GLY A 204 2.78 -29.05 -9.05
N ILE A 205 3.02 -27.73 -9.05
CA ILE A 205 2.20 -26.77 -8.31
C ILE A 205 1.15 -26.19 -9.26
N THR A 206 -0.11 -26.36 -8.91
CA THR A 206 -1.27 -25.80 -9.62
C THR A 206 -1.99 -24.79 -8.72
N ILE A 207 -2.52 -23.73 -9.33
CA ILE A 207 -3.29 -22.70 -8.65
C ILE A 207 -4.71 -22.75 -9.17
N ASP A 208 -5.65 -22.94 -8.26
CA ASP A 208 -7.07 -22.99 -8.58
C ASP A 208 -7.59 -21.60 -8.96
N ASP A 209 -8.52 -21.57 -9.93
CA ASP A 209 -9.14 -20.31 -10.37
C ASP A 209 -9.90 -19.61 -9.25
N SER A 210 -10.46 -20.36 -8.29
CA SER A 210 -11.14 -19.82 -7.11
C SER A 210 -10.23 -18.92 -6.27
N GLN A 211 -8.96 -19.28 -6.10
CA GLN A 211 -7.98 -18.47 -5.35
C GLN A 211 -7.72 -17.12 -6.05
N VAL A 212 -7.67 -17.14 -7.38
CA VAL A 212 -7.51 -15.93 -8.19
C VAL A 212 -8.78 -15.08 -8.14
N ASP A 213 -9.94 -15.72 -8.21
CA ASP A 213 -11.24 -15.05 -8.12
C ASP A 213 -11.43 -14.36 -6.77
N ASP A 214 -11.02 -14.97 -5.68
CA ASP A 214 -11.10 -14.37 -4.35
C ASP A 214 -10.21 -13.12 -4.23
N ILE A 215 -9.04 -13.10 -4.85
CA ILE A 215 -8.22 -11.88 -4.92
C ILE A 215 -8.96 -10.78 -5.69
N ILE A 216 -9.54 -11.09 -6.84
CA ILE A 216 -10.29 -10.10 -7.64
C ILE A 216 -11.52 -9.59 -6.87
N LYS A 217 -12.26 -10.46 -6.19
CA LYS A 217 -13.39 -10.08 -5.31
C LYS A 217 -12.94 -9.12 -4.22
N ASN A 218 -11.82 -9.43 -3.54
CA ASN A 218 -11.29 -8.58 -2.48
C ASN A 218 -10.85 -7.20 -3.01
N ILE A 219 -10.24 -7.14 -4.18
CA ILE A 219 -9.87 -5.88 -4.82
C ILE A 219 -11.12 -5.08 -5.21
N ALA A 220 -12.11 -5.72 -5.81
CA ALA A 220 -13.38 -5.10 -6.17
C ALA A 220 -14.09 -4.53 -4.93
N ALA A 221 -14.17 -5.30 -3.84
CA ALA A 221 -14.78 -4.89 -2.58
C ALA A 221 -14.06 -3.68 -1.95
N ARG A 222 -12.72 -3.65 -1.95
CA ARG A 222 -11.94 -2.47 -1.50
C ARG A 222 -12.24 -1.22 -2.32
N ASN A 223 -12.58 -1.39 -3.61
CA ASN A 223 -13.02 -0.32 -4.50
C ASN A 223 -14.54 -0.06 -4.44
N LYS A 224 -15.25 -0.67 -3.49
CA LYS A 224 -16.72 -0.56 -3.32
C LYS A 224 -17.49 -0.96 -4.59
N LYS A 225 -17.04 -2.00 -5.28
CA LYS A 225 -17.60 -2.52 -6.54
C LYS A 225 -17.82 -4.02 -6.46
N THR A 226 -18.73 -4.52 -7.32
CA THR A 226 -18.80 -5.95 -7.58
C THR A 226 -17.66 -6.38 -8.53
N PRO A 227 -17.28 -7.66 -8.58
CA PRO A 227 -16.29 -8.15 -9.54
C PRO A 227 -16.62 -7.80 -10.99
N GLU A 228 -17.89 -7.86 -11.37
CA GLU A 228 -18.38 -7.55 -12.71
C GLU A 228 -18.24 -6.05 -13.02
N GLN A 229 -18.61 -5.17 -12.08
CA GLN A 229 -18.44 -3.73 -12.21
C GLN A 229 -16.96 -3.37 -12.32
N PHE A 230 -16.13 -4.03 -11.53
CA PHE A 230 -14.69 -3.82 -11.58
C PHE A 230 -14.08 -4.25 -12.93
N ALA A 231 -14.49 -5.41 -13.45
CA ALA A 231 -14.08 -5.89 -14.77
C ALA A 231 -14.55 -4.96 -15.91
N GLN A 232 -15.78 -4.40 -15.82
CA GLN A 232 -16.27 -3.43 -16.77
C GLN A 232 -15.48 -2.12 -16.74
N ASP A 233 -15.09 -1.66 -15.57
CA ASP A 233 -14.27 -0.46 -15.41
C ASP A 233 -12.88 -0.65 -16.04
N LEU A 234 -12.23 -1.79 -15.79
CA LEU A 234 -10.97 -2.15 -16.45
C LEU A 234 -11.12 -2.17 -17.97
N LYS A 235 -12.20 -2.78 -18.47
CA LYS A 235 -12.47 -2.85 -19.91
C LYS A 235 -12.70 -1.46 -20.51
N ARG A 236 -13.39 -0.55 -19.82
CA ARG A 236 -13.54 0.86 -20.25
C ARG A 236 -12.19 1.57 -20.34
N MET A 237 -11.25 1.23 -19.47
CA MET A 237 -9.87 1.74 -19.49
C MET A 237 -8.97 0.99 -20.47
N GLY A 238 -9.52 0.05 -21.25
CA GLY A 238 -8.80 -0.71 -22.28
C GLY A 238 -7.94 -1.84 -21.72
N VAL A 239 -8.17 -2.29 -20.48
CA VAL A 239 -7.47 -3.40 -19.83
C VAL A 239 -8.41 -4.59 -19.69
N ASP A 240 -7.97 -5.78 -20.11
CA ASP A 240 -8.66 -7.02 -19.86
C ASP A 240 -8.41 -7.50 -18.43
N VAL A 241 -9.46 -7.88 -17.70
CA VAL A 241 -9.34 -8.44 -16.35
C VAL A 241 -8.47 -9.70 -16.33
N ASN A 242 -8.42 -10.46 -17.40
CA ASN A 242 -7.58 -11.64 -17.53
C ASN A 242 -6.08 -11.32 -17.35
N THR A 243 -5.64 -10.13 -17.77
CA THR A 243 -4.26 -9.67 -17.52
C THR A 243 -3.91 -9.59 -16.04
N MET A 244 -4.88 -9.19 -15.22
CA MET A 244 -4.70 -9.21 -13.76
C MET A 244 -4.79 -10.62 -13.19
N ARG A 245 -5.69 -11.43 -13.69
CA ARG A 245 -5.83 -12.84 -13.27
C ARG A 245 -4.55 -13.63 -13.50
N GLU A 246 -3.95 -13.52 -14.68
CA GLU A 246 -2.67 -14.18 -15.01
C GLU A 246 -1.54 -13.71 -14.09
N ARG A 247 -1.46 -12.41 -13.83
CA ARG A 247 -0.48 -11.85 -12.88
C ARG A 247 -0.63 -12.44 -11.48
N PHE A 248 -1.86 -12.52 -10.95
CA PHE A 248 -2.10 -13.10 -9.63
C PHE A 248 -1.83 -14.59 -9.59
N ARG A 249 -2.21 -15.30 -10.64
CA ARG A 249 -1.87 -16.74 -10.75
C ARG A 249 -0.37 -16.96 -10.69
N ALA A 250 0.42 -16.19 -11.45
CA ALA A 250 1.88 -16.27 -11.41
C ALA A 250 2.44 -15.92 -10.02
N THR A 251 1.86 -14.92 -9.34
CA THR A 251 2.28 -14.53 -7.99
C THR A 251 1.99 -15.64 -6.97
N LEU A 252 0.79 -16.21 -6.99
CA LEU A 252 0.40 -17.31 -6.09
C LEU A 252 1.28 -18.55 -6.33
N ALA A 253 1.47 -18.91 -7.60
CA ALA A 253 2.32 -20.03 -8.01
C ALA A 253 3.76 -19.85 -7.51
N TRP A 254 4.31 -18.64 -7.70
CA TRP A 254 5.66 -18.32 -7.23
C TRP A 254 5.79 -18.39 -5.71
N ASN A 255 4.83 -17.87 -4.97
CA ASN A 255 4.83 -17.96 -3.51
C ASN A 255 4.81 -19.44 -3.04
N ALA A 256 4.07 -20.29 -3.72
CA ALA A 256 4.05 -21.71 -3.43
C ALA A 256 5.38 -22.40 -3.76
N VAL A 257 6.01 -22.05 -4.91
CA VAL A 257 7.35 -22.50 -5.29
C VAL A 257 8.37 -22.14 -4.22
N VAL A 258 8.41 -20.88 -3.84
CA VAL A 258 9.38 -20.35 -2.85
C VAL A 258 9.22 -21.07 -1.50
N ARG A 259 8.00 -21.20 -1.01
CA ARG A 259 7.73 -21.93 0.24
C ARG A 259 8.17 -23.39 0.14
N ARG A 260 7.77 -24.09 -0.92
CA ARG A 260 8.10 -25.51 -1.11
C ARG A 260 9.61 -25.73 -1.19
N ARG A 261 10.35 -24.84 -1.85
CA ARG A 261 11.79 -25.00 -2.11
C ARG A 261 12.64 -24.57 -0.92
N PHE A 262 12.26 -23.52 -0.21
CA PHE A 262 13.11 -22.84 0.75
C PHE A 262 12.63 -22.92 2.21
N SER A 263 11.47 -23.53 2.51
CA SER A 263 10.95 -23.63 3.89
C SER A 263 11.93 -24.27 4.86
N ALA A 264 12.72 -25.25 4.40
CA ALA A 264 13.73 -25.89 5.25
C ALA A 264 15.01 -25.05 5.44
N GLN A 265 15.24 -24.04 4.61
CA GLN A 265 16.42 -23.19 4.68
C GLN A 265 16.20 -21.90 5.47
N VAL A 266 14.95 -21.46 5.54
CA VAL A 266 14.57 -20.23 6.24
C VAL A 266 14.33 -20.52 7.72
N ALA A 267 15.32 -20.18 8.54
CA ALA A 267 15.24 -20.31 9.98
C ALA A 267 15.60 -18.97 10.65
N VAL A 268 14.63 -18.37 11.31
CA VAL A 268 14.83 -17.12 12.05
C VAL A 268 15.27 -17.44 13.47
N SER A 269 16.45 -16.98 13.87
CA SER A 269 16.95 -17.20 15.23
C SER A 269 16.36 -16.18 16.21
N GLN A 270 16.26 -16.56 17.51
CA GLN A 270 15.83 -15.64 18.55
C GLN A 270 16.76 -14.41 18.66
N ARG A 271 18.04 -14.57 18.34
CA ARG A 271 19.03 -13.47 18.34
C ARG A 271 18.74 -12.46 17.25
N ASP A 272 18.28 -12.90 16.08
CA ASP A 272 17.94 -12.00 14.97
C ASP A 272 16.65 -11.23 15.28
N ILE A 273 15.67 -11.87 15.92
CA ILE A 273 14.46 -11.23 16.43
C ILE A 273 14.83 -10.15 17.45
N ASP A 274 15.66 -10.48 18.46
CA ASP A 274 16.09 -9.53 19.49
C ASP A 274 16.87 -8.35 18.88
N ARG A 275 17.74 -8.61 17.90
CA ARG A 275 18.47 -7.57 17.17
C ARG A 275 17.53 -6.65 16.40
N MET A 276 16.56 -7.21 15.70
CA MET A 276 15.59 -6.44 14.94
C MET A 276 14.70 -5.57 15.84
N ILE A 277 14.21 -6.12 16.95
CA ILE A 277 13.46 -5.39 17.97
C ILE A 277 14.30 -4.24 18.52
N SER A 278 15.56 -4.51 18.85
CA SER A 278 16.47 -3.48 19.38
C SER A 278 16.78 -2.38 18.38
N SER A 279 16.83 -2.69 17.07
CA SER A 279 17.08 -1.70 16.01
C SER A 279 15.82 -0.95 15.60
N SER A 280 14.64 -1.55 15.73
CA SER A 280 13.34 -0.96 15.34
C SER A 280 12.74 -0.12 16.47
N ALA A 281 13.07 -0.42 17.73
CA ALA A 281 12.73 0.43 18.86
C ALA A 281 13.57 1.72 18.76
N GLY A 282 13.00 2.71 18.14
CA GLY A 282 13.61 4.02 17.92
C GLY A 282 13.84 4.79 19.22
N ASN A 283 14.68 4.36 20.02
CA ASN A 283 15.45 4.77 21.19
C ASN A 283 15.48 3.58 22.14
N ALA A 284 16.67 3.04 22.40
CA ALA A 284 16.92 2.04 23.44
C ALA A 284 16.32 2.43 24.81
N GLU A 285 15.99 3.71 24.95
CA GLU A 285 15.35 4.34 26.09
C GLU A 285 13.93 3.83 26.37
N ASP A 286 13.14 3.53 25.34
CA ASP A 286 11.75 3.08 25.49
C ASP A 286 11.61 1.59 25.83
N GLN A 287 12.74 0.86 25.87
CA GLN A 287 12.78 -0.54 26.33
C GLN A 287 12.86 -0.69 27.85
N VAL A 288 12.96 0.43 28.57
CA VAL A 288 13.07 0.44 30.03
C VAL A 288 11.93 1.26 30.62
N GLU A 289 11.22 0.70 31.58
CA GLU A 289 10.36 1.44 32.48
C GLU A 289 11.16 1.77 33.74
N LEU A 290 11.17 3.06 34.09
CA LEU A 290 11.76 3.53 35.33
C LEU A 290 10.64 3.80 36.34
N ARG A 291 10.76 3.26 37.55
CA ARG A 291 9.90 3.69 38.64
C ARG A 291 10.48 4.98 39.24
N LEU A 292 9.76 6.06 39.06
CA LEU A 292 10.25 7.40 39.38
C LEU A 292 9.48 8.03 40.55
N HIS A 293 10.23 8.63 41.47
CA HIS A 293 9.71 9.62 42.40
C HIS A 293 10.08 11.02 41.93
N ARG A 294 9.12 11.95 41.98
CA ARG A 294 9.36 13.36 41.67
C ARG A 294 9.14 14.21 42.91
N VAL A 295 10.08 15.11 43.18
CA VAL A 295 9.98 16.14 44.22
C VAL A 295 10.03 17.48 43.52
N THR A 296 8.99 18.30 43.71
CA THR A 296 8.87 19.63 43.08
C THR A 296 8.89 20.70 44.16
N LEU A 297 9.87 21.59 44.08
CA LEU A 297 9.90 22.83 44.90
C LEU A 297 9.21 23.94 44.08
N PRO A 298 7.96 24.28 44.41
CA PRO A 298 7.22 25.27 43.65
C PRO A 298 7.82 26.66 43.82
N VAL A 299 7.94 27.41 42.73
CA VAL A 299 8.30 28.83 42.75
C VAL A 299 6.97 29.58 42.51
N THR A 300 6.48 30.23 43.57
CA THR A 300 5.26 31.04 43.50
C THR A 300 5.62 32.51 43.27
N GLY A 301 5.05 33.15 42.26
CA GLY A 301 5.23 34.57 41.97
C GLY A 301 6.11 34.83 40.72
N LYS A 302 6.54 36.08 40.53
CA LYS A 302 7.46 36.42 39.43
C LYS A 302 8.79 35.69 39.61
N LEU A 303 9.30 35.11 38.56
CA LEU A 303 10.60 34.41 38.48
C LEU A 303 11.71 35.40 38.85
N ASP A 304 11.98 35.57 40.17
CA ASP A 304 13.11 36.36 40.66
C ASP A 304 14.35 35.44 40.75
N GLN A 305 15.46 35.89 40.22
CA GLN A 305 16.70 35.14 40.15
C GLN A 305 17.21 34.72 41.55
N LYS A 306 16.97 35.55 42.59
CA LYS A 306 17.31 35.24 43.98
C LYS A 306 16.48 34.11 44.56
N VAL A 307 15.15 34.10 44.31
CA VAL A 307 14.26 33.06 44.77
C VAL A 307 14.59 31.70 44.08
N MET A 308 14.93 31.77 42.81
CA MET A 308 15.33 30.60 42.05
C MET A 308 16.64 30.00 42.57
N ALA A 309 17.64 30.81 42.87
CA ALA A 309 18.92 30.37 43.46
C ALA A 309 18.71 29.71 44.82
N GLN A 310 17.87 30.31 45.69
CA GLN A 310 17.52 29.73 46.99
C GLN A 310 16.83 28.36 46.85
N LYS A 311 15.89 28.24 45.92
CA LYS A 311 15.18 26.95 45.68
C LYS A 311 16.11 25.90 45.10
N LEU A 312 17.07 26.30 44.31
CA LEU A 312 18.11 25.39 43.79
C LEU A 312 19.02 24.89 44.93
N ASP A 313 19.45 25.78 45.83
CA ASP A 313 20.24 25.38 47.02
C ASP A 313 19.45 24.42 47.93
N GLU A 314 18.16 24.70 48.15
CA GLU A 314 17.29 23.78 48.88
C GLU A 314 17.20 22.40 48.21
N ALA A 315 17.05 22.39 46.90
CA ALA A 315 16.99 21.15 46.12
C ALA A 315 18.32 20.38 46.15
N GLU A 316 19.45 21.10 46.05
CA GLU A 316 20.78 20.46 46.18
C GLU A 316 21.01 19.84 47.57
N ARG A 317 20.50 20.45 48.64
CA ARG A 317 20.56 19.88 49.99
C ARG A 317 19.76 18.57 50.07
N VAL A 318 18.60 18.52 49.43
CA VAL A 318 17.80 17.28 49.35
C VAL A 318 18.54 16.20 48.57
N TRP A 319 19.10 16.58 47.42
CA TRP A 319 19.88 15.67 46.61
C TRP A 319 21.07 15.03 47.35
N ARG A 320 21.84 15.87 48.06
CA ARG A 320 22.99 15.42 48.82
C ARG A 320 22.63 14.55 50.05
N ASN A 321 21.46 14.80 50.66
CA ASN A 321 20.95 14.07 51.80
C ASN A 321 20.07 12.87 51.46
N PHE A 322 19.88 12.58 50.19
CA PHE A 322 19.07 11.48 49.72
C PHE A 322 19.70 10.12 50.08
N LYS A 323 18.94 9.27 50.77
CA LYS A 323 19.39 7.95 51.25
C LYS A 323 18.59 6.80 50.62
N GLY A 324 17.98 7.02 49.47
CA GLY A 324 17.13 6.05 48.77
C GLY A 324 15.65 6.41 48.75
N CYS A 325 14.89 5.73 47.93
CA CYS A 325 13.51 6.06 47.62
C CYS A 325 12.55 6.06 48.83
N SER A 326 12.80 5.26 49.83
CA SER A 326 11.97 5.28 51.06
C SER A 326 12.04 6.62 51.82
N SER A 327 13.13 7.36 51.64
CA SER A 327 13.34 8.65 52.31
C SER A 327 12.73 9.84 51.56
N THR A 328 12.34 9.70 50.27
CA THR A 328 11.91 10.79 49.40
C THR A 328 10.72 11.57 49.95
N ALA A 329 9.69 10.83 50.41
CA ALA A 329 8.46 11.46 50.94
C ALA A 329 8.69 12.23 52.25
N ALA A 330 9.58 11.74 53.12
CA ALA A 330 9.95 12.41 54.37
C ALA A 330 10.79 13.64 54.12
N LEU A 331 11.80 13.55 53.25
CA LEU A 331 12.65 14.69 52.85
C LEU A 331 11.84 15.82 52.20
N SER A 332 10.90 15.47 51.31
CA SER A 332 10.06 16.45 50.66
C SER A 332 9.15 17.24 51.64
N LYS A 333 8.61 16.54 52.66
CA LYS A 333 7.82 17.21 53.72
C LYS A 333 8.65 18.20 54.55
N GLN A 334 9.91 17.83 54.86
CA GLN A 334 10.78 18.71 55.67
C GLN A 334 11.06 20.05 55.05
N ILE A 335 11.06 20.14 53.72
CA ILE A 335 11.35 21.37 52.95
C ILE A 335 10.08 21.98 52.32
N GLY A 336 8.90 21.47 52.62
CA GLY A 336 7.65 21.96 52.05
C GLY A 336 7.52 21.74 50.52
N ALA A 337 8.24 20.74 49.99
CA ALA A 337 8.17 20.38 48.57
C ALA A 337 7.02 19.38 48.31
N LYS A 338 6.52 19.41 47.08
CA LYS A 338 5.50 18.48 46.63
C LYS A 338 6.16 17.16 46.23
N PHE A 339 5.73 16.06 46.83
CA PHE A 339 6.13 14.71 46.48
C PHE A 339 5.10 14.05 45.58
N GLU A 340 5.56 13.36 44.53
CA GLU A 340 4.73 12.54 43.65
C GLU A 340 5.46 11.23 43.33
N ASP A 341 4.78 10.11 43.57
CA ASP A 341 5.19 8.81 43.02
C ASP A 341 4.59 8.68 41.62
N LEU A 342 5.43 8.77 40.60
CA LEU A 342 5.02 8.67 39.20
C LEU A 342 4.78 7.23 38.75
N GLY A 343 5.16 6.26 39.59
CA GLY A 343 5.08 4.85 39.23
C GLY A 343 5.97 4.46 38.04
N PRO A 344 5.59 3.40 37.32
CA PRO A 344 6.29 2.98 36.09
C PRO A 344 6.13 4.05 35.01
N THR A 345 7.23 4.65 34.59
CA THR A 345 7.25 5.76 33.63
C THR A 345 8.30 5.47 32.55
N LYS A 346 7.93 5.67 31.28
CA LYS A 346 8.90 5.58 30.18
C LYS A 346 9.83 6.79 30.20
N PRO A 347 11.14 6.62 29.96
CA PRO A 347 12.08 7.75 29.91
C PRO A 347 11.68 8.84 28.95
N SER A 348 11.06 8.50 27.81
CA SER A 348 10.56 9.45 26.82
C SER A 348 9.50 10.42 27.35
N ALA A 349 8.84 10.12 28.46
CA ALA A 349 7.88 11.00 29.12
C ALA A 349 8.57 12.14 29.92
N VAL A 350 9.89 12.05 30.12
CA VAL A 350 10.67 13.07 30.86
C VAL A 350 11.48 13.87 29.84
N PRO A 351 11.45 15.23 29.92
CA PRO A 351 12.20 16.07 28.97
C PRO A 351 13.72 16.02 29.25
N GLU A 352 14.51 16.31 28.20
CA GLU A 352 15.95 16.54 28.35
C GLU A 352 16.22 17.84 29.12
N PRO A 353 17.34 17.93 29.88
CA PRO A 353 18.42 16.92 30.03
C PRO A 353 18.15 15.83 31.09
N THR A 354 17.05 15.92 31.83
CA THR A 354 16.73 15.01 32.93
C THR A 354 16.61 13.55 32.47
N ARG A 355 16.09 13.30 31.27
CA ARG A 355 15.96 11.97 30.68
C ARG A 355 17.30 11.24 30.61
N SER A 356 18.30 11.85 30.03
CA SER A 356 19.64 11.29 29.91
C SER A 356 20.27 11.00 31.27
N LEU A 357 20.04 11.84 32.26
CA LEU A 357 20.51 11.62 33.63
C LEU A 357 19.84 10.42 34.29
N LEU A 358 18.51 10.26 34.12
CA LEU A 358 17.72 9.14 34.64
C LEU A 358 18.15 7.80 34.04
N LEU A 359 18.47 7.77 32.75
CA LEU A 359 18.92 6.58 32.07
C LEU A 359 20.27 6.08 32.60
N ASN A 360 21.16 7.01 32.98
CA ASN A 360 22.49 6.72 33.50
C ASN A 360 22.52 6.52 35.03
N ALA A 361 21.48 6.95 35.76
CA ALA A 361 21.40 6.81 37.22
C ALA A 361 21.18 5.36 37.61
N LYS A 362 21.69 4.98 38.80
CA LYS A 362 21.46 3.65 39.40
C LYS A 362 20.12 3.60 40.13
N ASP A 363 19.60 2.39 40.32
CA ASP A 363 18.43 2.18 41.18
C ASP A 363 18.69 2.65 42.61
N GLY A 364 17.78 3.43 43.17
CA GLY A 364 17.95 4.07 44.46
C GLY A 364 18.72 5.40 44.41
N GLU A 365 19.06 5.94 43.25
CA GLU A 365 19.78 7.18 43.07
C GLU A 365 18.84 8.33 42.71
N MET A 366 19.12 9.54 43.16
CA MET A 366 18.45 10.77 42.80
C MET A 366 19.34 11.57 41.84
N VAL A 367 18.76 12.04 40.72
CA VAL A 367 19.50 12.85 39.76
C VAL A 367 19.58 14.32 40.22
N PRO A 368 20.58 15.10 39.75
CA PRO A 368 20.70 16.50 40.06
C PRO A 368 19.43 17.30 39.78
N PRO A 369 19.15 18.37 40.59
CA PRO A 369 17.97 19.19 40.42
C PRO A 369 17.96 19.85 39.04
N ASN A 370 16.78 19.91 38.43
CA ASN A 370 16.56 20.60 37.17
C ASN A 370 15.46 21.66 37.31
N MET A 371 15.56 22.72 36.52
CA MET A 371 14.54 23.78 36.47
C MET A 371 13.45 23.44 35.45
N SER A 372 12.20 23.57 35.88
CA SER A 372 11.02 23.40 35.03
C SER A 372 10.09 24.63 35.13
N SER A 373 9.07 24.69 34.32
CA SER A 373 8.01 25.72 34.42
C SER A 373 7.21 25.66 35.73
N LYS A 374 7.33 24.58 36.49
CA LYS A 374 6.65 24.36 37.79
C LYS A 374 7.54 24.68 39.01
N GLY A 375 8.80 24.98 38.79
CA GLY A 375 9.79 25.19 39.81
C GLY A 375 11.03 24.32 39.65
N VAL A 376 11.72 24.00 40.74
CA VAL A 376 12.87 23.11 40.74
C VAL A 376 12.38 21.69 40.99
N GLU A 377 12.71 20.78 40.06
CA GLU A 377 12.32 19.37 40.09
C GLU A 377 13.53 18.45 40.36
N LEU A 378 13.33 17.47 41.20
CA LEU A 378 14.25 16.39 41.50
C LEU A 378 13.57 15.06 41.15
N TYR A 379 14.31 14.15 40.57
CA TYR A 379 13.82 12.81 40.25
C TYR A 379 14.71 11.75 40.91
N ALA A 380 14.09 10.73 41.50
CA ALA A 380 14.78 9.56 42.00
C ALA A 380 14.35 8.31 41.24
N VAL A 381 15.32 7.50 40.82
CA VAL A 381 15.08 6.21 40.17
C VAL A 381 14.88 5.15 41.25
N CYS A 382 13.68 4.68 41.45
CA CYS A 382 13.31 3.72 42.49
C CYS A 382 13.28 2.25 42.02
N GLY A 383 13.51 2.04 40.76
CA GLY A 383 13.58 0.72 40.14
C GLY A 383 13.60 0.82 38.65
N ARG A 384 14.14 -0.19 38.02
CA ARG A 384 14.24 -0.29 36.56
C ARG A 384 13.70 -1.66 36.14
N LYS A 385 12.81 -1.64 35.15
CA LYS A 385 12.28 -2.85 34.54
C LYS A 385 12.51 -2.80 33.03
N VAL A 386 13.24 -3.77 32.53
CA VAL A 386 13.37 -3.92 31.07
C VAL A 386 12.05 -4.47 30.54
N ILE A 387 11.45 -3.74 29.62
CA ILE A 387 10.24 -4.17 28.92
C ILE A 387 10.69 -5.19 27.89
N LYS A 388 10.50 -6.47 28.19
CA LYS A 388 10.61 -7.49 27.14
C LYS A 388 9.53 -7.21 26.12
N ALA A 389 9.90 -7.17 24.84
CA ALA A 389 8.93 -7.04 23.76
C ALA A 389 7.82 -8.08 23.94
N ASN A 390 6.57 -7.65 23.83
CA ASN A 390 5.39 -8.52 23.90
C ASN A 390 5.56 -9.67 22.90
N GLU A 391 5.12 -10.87 23.24
CA GLU A 391 5.18 -12.06 22.38
C GLU A 391 4.60 -11.77 20.99
N GLN A 392 3.52 -10.99 20.90
CA GLN A 392 2.96 -10.56 19.62
C GLN A 392 3.95 -9.76 18.76
N VAL A 393 4.73 -8.85 19.35
CA VAL A 393 5.75 -8.08 18.63
C VAL A 393 6.88 -9.01 18.18
N ARG A 394 7.27 -9.96 19.02
CA ARG A 394 8.30 -10.96 18.68
C ARG A 394 7.85 -11.81 17.49
N GLU A 395 6.60 -12.26 17.51
CA GLU A 395 6.00 -13.04 16.43
C GLU A 395 5.90 -12.25 15.12
N GLN A 396 5.47 -10.99 15.18
CA GLN A 396 5.45 -10.10 14.03
C GLN A 396 6.84 -9.90 13.42
N VAL A 397 7.84 -9.63 14.25
CA VAL A 397 9.23 -9.48 13.80
C VAL A 397 9.77 -10.79 13.24
N ALA A 398 9.44 -11.93 13.84
CA ALA A 398 9.83 -13.24 13.32
C ALA A 398 9.25 -13.48 11.92
N GLN A 399 7.96 -13.16 11.73
CA GLN A 399 7.29 -13.26 10.42
C GLN A 399 7.91 -12.31 9.40
N GLU A 400 8.23 -11.06 9.79
CA GLU A 400 8.87 -10.09 8.92
C GLU A 400 10.27 -10.54 8.47
N LEU A 401 11.09 -11.05 9.40
CA LEU A 401 12.40 -11.59 9.09
C LEU A 401 12.30 -12.81 8.17
N GLN A 402 11.37 -13.72 8.47
CA GLN A 402 11.12 -14.88 7.63
C GLN A 402 10.70 -14.49 6.21
N GLN A 403 9.83 -13.50 6.08
CA GLN A 403 9.41 -13.00 4.77
C GLN A 403 10.56 -12.39 4.00
N LYS A 404 11.42 -11.59 4.64
CA LYS A 404 12.63 -11.01 4.02
C LYS A 404 13.59 -12.08 3.52
N GLU A 405 13.83 -13.13 4.31
CA GLU A 405 14.66 -14.26 3.88
C GLU A 405 14.06 -14.97 2.66
N PHE A 406 12.75 -15.21 2.66
CA PHE A 406 12.07 -15.76 1.50
C PHE A 406 12.19 -14.85 0.26
N GLU A 407 12.07 -13.53 0.42
CA GLU A 407 12.23 -12.58 -0.68
C GLU A 407 13.62 -12.64 -1.30
N VAL A 408 14.66 -12.65 -0.47
CA VAL A 408 16.06 -12.75 -0.94
C VAL A 408 16.30 -14.06 -1.72
N LEU A 409 15.83 -15.18 -1.18
CA LEU A 409 15.97 -16.49 -1.83
C LEU A 409 15.13 -16.56 -3.13
N ALA A 410 13.93 -15.98 -3.11
CA ALA A 410 13.06 -15.90 -4.26
C ALA A 410 13.68 -15.07 -5.41
N GLU A 411 14.23 -13.90 -5.10
CA GLU A 411 14.92 -13.05 -6.09
C GLU A 411 16.15 -13.72 -6.68
N ARG A 412 16.93 -14.40 -5.84
CA ARG A 412 18.10 -15.16 -6.30
C ARG A 412 17.67 -16.26 -7.26
N HIS A 413 16.70 -17.07 -6.84
CA HIS A 413 16.21 -18.16 -7.66
C HIS A 413 15.59 -17.70 -8.97
N LEU A 414 14.85 -16.59 -8.97
CA LEU A 414 14.31 -16.02 -10.20
C LEU A 414 15.39 -15.52 -11.14
N ARG A 415 16.47 -14.93 -10.60
CA ARG A 415 17.64 -14.55 -11.41
C ARG A 415 18.31 -15.76 -12.04
N ASP A 416 18.50 -16.85 -11.28
CA ASP A 416 19.09 -18.08 -11.79
C ASP A 416 18.21 -18.65 -12.92
N LEU A 417 16.88 -18.74 -12.70
CA LEU A 417 15.94 -19.16 -13.75
C LEU A 417 16.01 -18.30 -15.02
N ARG A 418 16.21 -16.98 -14.86
CA ARG A 418 16.31 -16.06 -15.99
C ARG A 418 17.64 -16.21 -16.75
N GLN A 419 18.71 -16.55 -16.05
CA GLN A 419 20.01 -16.83 -16.69
C GLN A 419 20.01 -18.14 -17.48
N ASP A 420 19.33 -19.15 -16.96
CA ASP A 420 19.25 -20.48 -17.58
C ASP A 420 18.22 -20.53 -18.72
N ALA A 421 17.31 -19.56 -18.78
CA ALA A 421 16.22 -19.55 -19.75
C ALA A 421 16.70 -19.16 -21.16
N HIS A 422 16.15 -19.82 -22.16
CA HIS A 422 16.29 -19.41 -23.57
C HIS A 422 15.24 -18.32 -23.87
N ILE A 423 15.70 -17.08 -24.03
CA ILE A 423 14.84 -15.93 -24.33
C ILE A 423 15.17 -15.42 -25.74
N GLU A 424 14.22 -15.61 -26.66
CA GLU A 424 14.32 -15.21 -28.04
C GLU A 424 13.41 -14.03 -28.36
N TYR A 425 13.99 -12.88 -28.71
CA TYR A 425 13.22 -11.67 -29.11
C TYR A 425 12.93 -11.73 -30.61
N ARG A 426 11.69 -11.41 -31.03
CA ARG A 426 11.21 -11.45 -32.40
C ARG A 426 10.75 -10.09 -32.93
#